data_d16b9075cef7a6486521e2bdfc216c0f
#
_entry.id   d16b9075cef7a6486521e2bdfc216c0f
#
_cell.length_a   1.000
_cell.length_b   1.000
_cell.length_c   1.000
_cell.angle_alpha   90.00
_cell.angle_beta   90.00
_cell.angle_gamma   90.00
#
_symmetry.space_group_name_H-M   'P 1'
#
loop_
_entity.id
_entity.type
_entity.pdbx_description
1 polymer ?
#
loop_
_entity_poly.entity_id
_entity_poly.type
_entity_poly.pdbx_seq_one_letter_code
_entity_poly.pdbx_strand_id
1 'polypeptide(L)'
;MYLEPRPGIAWPSLPLRELKGAGKIVVDTTNQFAAANPWRGRYDVGDLTGSEWVAERLPGARIVKAFNTLFAAFIAGDPRHEEGRQAVFYAGDDADAKAAVAALLDEFGFAALDLGGLREGGRLM
;
A
#
# COMPACT_ATOMS: atom_id res chain seq x y z
N MET A 1 1.42 9.64 4.89
CA MET A 1 2.54 8.87 5.48
C MET A 1 2.76 7.61 4.66
N TYR A 2 4.01 7.32 4.39
CA TYR A 2 4.45 6.21 3.56
C TYR A 2 5.06 5.13 4.45
N LEU A 3 4.59 3.89 4.31
CA LEU A 3 5.10 2.75 5.06
C LEU A 3 5.94 1.88 4.13
N GLU A 4 7.25 1.95 4.26
CA GLU A 4 8.18 1.09 3.56
C GLU A 4 8.98 0.24 4.56
N PRO A 5 9.03 -1.08 4.40
CA PRO A 5 9.91 -1.88 5.21
C PRO A 5 11.36 -1.55 4.88
N ARG A 6 12.15 -1.24 5.89
CA ARG A 6 13.59 -1.06 5.71
C ARG A 6 14.22 -2.40 5.31
N PRO A 7 15.27 -2.39 4.47
CA PRO A 7 16.00 -3.60 4.16
C PRO A 7 16.42 -4.34 5.44
N GLY A 8 16.11 -5.64 5.51
CA GLY A 8 16.44 -6.47 6.65
C GLY A 8 15.42 -6.50 7.79
N ILE A 9 14.34 -5.72 7.73
CA ILE A 9 13.25 -5.77 8.71
C ILE A 9 12.12 -6.64 8.17
N ALA A 10 11.73 -7.66 8.93
CA ALA A 10 10.54 -8.44 8.62
C ALA A 10 9.27 -7.59 8.77
N TRP A 11 8.31 -7.77 7.89
CA TRP A 11 7.07 -7.01 7.86
C TRP A 11 6.35 -6.88 9.23
N PRO A 12 6.22 -7.96 10.05
CA PRO A 12 5.57 -7.85 11.35
C PRO A 12 6.34 -7.02 12.39
N SER A 13 7.60 -6.69 12.12
CA SER A 13 8.43 -5.84 13.00
C SER A 13 8.32 -4.35 12.69
N LEU A 14 7.45 -3.94 11.78
CA LEU A 14 7.20 -2.52 11.51
C LEU A 14 6.67 -1.83 12.78
N PRO A 15 7.22 -0.67 13.17
CA PRO A 15 6.83 0.03 14.40
C PRO A 15 5.50 0.77 14.25
N LEU A 16 4.45 0.08 13.81
CA LEU A 16 3.16 0.69 13.47
C LEU A 16 2.52 1.40 14.66
N ARG A 17 2.65 0.83 15.85
CA ARG A 17 2.06 1.40 17.08
C ARG A 17 2.70 2.72 17.50
N GLU A 18 3.92 3.00 17.05
CA GLU A 18 4.65 4.24 17.34
C GLU A 18 4.29 5.35 16.34
N LEU A 19 3.61 5.00 15.24
CA LEU A 19 3.21 5.95 14.22
C LEU A 19 1.94 6.70 14.66
N LYS A 20 1.98 8.03 14.56
CA LYS A 20 0.83 8.89 14.85
C LYS A 20 -0.08 9.00 13.63
N GLY A 21 -0.78 7.90 13.32
CA GLY A 21 -1.61 7.79 12.11
C GLY A 21 -3.02 8.35 12.23
N ALA A 22 -3.54 8.58 13.45
CA ALA A 22 -4.91 9.03 13.68
C ALA A 22 -5.28 10.29 12.87
N GLY A 23 -6.38 10.22 12.12
CA GLY A 23 -6.87 11.30 11.26
C GLY A 23 -6.07 11.51 9.96
N LYS A 24 -5.00 10.74 9.73
CA LYS A 24 -4.17 10.85 8.52
C LYS A 24 -4.58 9.83 7.47
N ILE A 25 -4.33 10.19 6.21
CA ILE A 25 -4.28 9.21 5.13
C ILE A 25 -2.91 8.55 5.16
N VAL A 26 -2.90 7.23 5.24
CA VAL A 26 -1.67 6.42 5.26
C VAL A 26 -1.67 5.53 4.03
N VAL A 27 -0.68 5.74 3.17
CA VAL A 27 -0.47 4.87 2.01
C VAL A 27 0.38 3.68 2.45
N ASP A 28 -0.23 2.50 2.48
CA ASP A 28 0.45 1.24 2.75
C ASP A 28 1.03 0.67 1.46
N THR A 29 2.35 0.69 1.35
CA THR A 29 3.11 0.18 0.20
C THR A 29 3.78 -1.16 0.50
N THR A 30 3.48 -1.75 1.64
CA THR A 30 4.15 -2.95 2.11
C THR A 30 3.63 -4.22 1.43
N ASN A 31 4.48 -5.24 1.39
CA ASN A 31 4.09 -6.62 1.14
C ASN A 31 4.30 -7.44 2.43
N GLN A 32 3.37 -8.34 2.73
CA GLN A 32 3.39 -9.13 3.97
C GLN A 32 4.40 -10.29 3.92
N PHE A 33 5.65 -10.01 3.61
CA PHE A 33 6.70 -11.04 3.60
C PHE A 33 7.09 -11.44 5.03
N ALA A 34 7.22 -12.73 5.26
CA ALA A 34 7.57 -13.29 6.57
C ALA A 34 9.01 -12.93 7.01
N ALA A 35 9.87 -12.59 6.06
CA ALA A 35 11.24 -12.14 6.28
C ALA A 35 11.63 -11.12 5.21
N ALA A 36 12.81 -10.52 5.35
CA ALA A 36 13.37 -9.62 4.33
C ALA A 36 13.53 -10.27 2.94
N ASN A 37 13.55 -11.61 2.89
CA ASN A 37 13.58 -12.37 1.66
C ASN A 37 12.15 -12.80 1.28
N PRO A 38 11.59 -12.32 0.15
CA PRO A 38 10.22 -12.63 -0.28
C PRO A 38 9.99 -14.13 -0.56
N TRP A 39 11.05 -14.87 -0.85
CA TRP A 39 11.01 -16.32 -1.09
C TRP A 39 10.77 -17.15 0.19
N ARG A 40 10.82 -16.53 1.36
CA ARG A 40 10.51 -17.14 2.66
C ARG A 40 9.00 -17.22 2.96
N GLY A 41 8.17 -16.82 2.03
CA GLY A 41 6.73 -16.86 2.14
C GLY A 41 6.10 -15.60 2.76
N ARG A 42 4.79 -15.66 2.97
CA ARG A 42 4.00 -14.57 3.53
C ARG A 42 3.86 -14.75 5.04
N TYR A 43 3.79 -13.62 5.74
CA TYR A 43 3.39 -13.61 7.14
C TYR A 43 1.90 -13.93 7.27
N ASP A 44 1.55 -14.84 8.17
CA ASP A 44 0.17 -15.25 8.41
C ASP A 44 -0.57 -14.16 9.20
N VAL A 45 -1.61 -13.62 8.61
CA VAL A 45 -2.50 -12.60 9.21
C VAL A 45 -3.91 -13.15 9.44
N GLY A 46 -4.08 -14.47 9.37
CA GLY A 46 -5.39 -15.13 9.45
C GLY A 46 -6.27 -14.76 8.26
N ASP A 47 -7.52 -14.43 8.53
CA ASP A 47 -8.50 -14.05 7.50
C ASP A 47 -8.36 -12.62 6.97
N LEU A 48 -7.46 -11.83 7.54
CA LEU A 48 -7.21 -10.45 7.13
C LEU A 48 -6.39 -10.39 5.84
N THR A 49 -6.48 -9.26 5.14
CA THR A 49 -5.44 -8.85 4.19
C THR A 49 -4.30 -8.15 4.94
N GLY A 50 -3.14 -8.00 4.29
CA GLY A 50 -2.02 -7.28 4.89
C GLY A 50 -2.39 -5.86 5.31
N SER A 51 -3.18 -5.15 4.51
CA SER A 51 -3.58 -3.77 4.83
C SER A 51 -4.69 -3.69 5.87
N GLU A 52 -5.58 -4.67 5.99
CA GLU A 52 -6.50 -4.77 7.13
C GLU A 52 -5.71 -4.98 8.43
N TRP A 53 -4.69 -5.85 8.42
CA TRP A 53 -3.80 -6.05 9.55
C TRP A 53 -3.04 -4.75 9.94
N VAL A 54 -2.60 -3.95 8.97
CA VAL A 54 -2.00 -2.62 9.20
C VAL A 54 -3.04 -1.67 9.80
N ALA A 55 -4.26 -1.64 9.26
CA ALA A 55 -5.34 -0.76 9.74
C ALA A 55 -5.70 -1.01 11.21
N GLU A 56 -5.76 -2.27 11.64
CA GLU A 56 -6.00 -2.62 13.05
C GLU A 56 -4.91 -2.07 14.00
N ARG A 57 -3.69 -1.88 13.51
CA ARG A 57 -2.54 -1.40 14.29
C ARG A 57 -2.30 0.10 14.20
N LEU A 58 -3.06 0.79 13.35
CA LEU A 58 -3.05 2.24 13.18
C LEU A 58 -4.45 2.82 13.42
N PRO A 59 -5.00 2.72 14.63
CA PRO A 59 -6.36 3.15 14.91
C PRO A 59 -6.57 4.63 14.52
N GLY A 60 -7.66 4.89 13.81
CA GLY A 60 -8.01 6.22 13.32
C GLY A 60 -7.27 6.69 12.06
N ALA A 61 -6.33 5.91 11.54
CA ALA A 61 -5.74 6.16 10.23
C ALA A 61 -6.69 5.70 9.11
N ARG A 62 -6.67 6.43 8.00
CA ARG A 62 -7.39 6.07 6.77
C ARG A 62 -6.40 5.40 5.82
N ILE A 63 -6.44 4.07 5.76
CA ILE A 63 -5.45 3.28 5.02
C ILE A 63 -5.85 3.18 3.55
N VAL A 64 -4.89 3.45 2.67
CA VAL A 64 -4.98 3.17 1.24
C VAL A 64 -3.79 2.30 0.84
N LYS A 65 -4.06 1.10 0.36
CA LYS A 65 -3.06 0.20 -0.22
C LYS A 65 -2.70 0.69 -1.61
N ALA A 66 -1.42 0.88 -1.91
CA ALA A 66 -0.95 1.25 -3.25
C ALA A 66 0.55 0.95 -3.41
N PHE A 67 1.04 0.90 -4.65
CA PHE A 67 2.45 0.75 -5.04
C PHE A 67 3.12 -0.60 -4.72
N ASN A 68 2.52 -1.46 -3.93
CA ASN A 68 3.12 -2.75 -3.54
C ASN A 68 3.34 -3.71 -4.72
N THR A 69 2.64 -3.51 -5.84
CA THR A 69 2.75 -4.35 -7.05
C THR A 69 3.81 -3.88 -8.03
N LEU A 70 4.48 -2.76 -7.76
CA LEU A 70 5.52 -2.20 -8.61
C LEU A 70 6.89 -2.30 -7.94
N PHE A 71 7.92 -2.60 -8.75
CA PHE A 71 9.30 -2.42 -8.30
C PHE A 71 9.64 -0.93 -8.16
N ALA A 72 10.51 -0.62 -7.20
CA ALA A 72 10.93 0.75 -6.92
C ALA A 72 11.46 1.52 -8.15
N ALA A 73 12.11 0.82 -9.08
CA ALA A 73 12.60 1.43 -10.33
C ALA A 73 11.46 1.97 -11.21
N PHE A 74 10.30 1.31 -11.24
CA PHE A 74 9.13 1.80 -11.98
C PHE A 74 8.43 2.96 -11.28
N ILE A 75 8.47 2.98 -9.94
CA ILE A 75 7.91 4.09 -9.15
C ILE A 75 8.78 5.34 -9.31
N ALA A 76 10.10 5.18 -9.37
CA ALA A 76 11.05 6.28 -9.50
C ALA A 76 11.24 6.80 -10.94
N GLY A 77 10.79 6.03 -11.94
CA GLY A 77 10.88 6.41 -13.36
C GLY A 77 9.75 7.33 -13.79
N ASP A 78 9.81 7.78 -15.05
CA ASP A 78 8.69 8.49 -15.66
C ASP A 78 7.54 7.49 -15.93
N PRO A 79 6.35 7.70 -15.35
CA PRO A 79 5.22 6.81 -15.56
C PRO A 79 4.54 6.96 -16.94
N ARG A 80 4.95 7.96 -17.72
CA ARG A 80 4.39 8.24 -19.04
C ARG A 80 5.21 7.53 -20.11
N HIS A 81 4.53 6.80 -20.97
CA HIS A 81 5.10 6.07 -22.10
C HIS A 81 4.37 6.42 -23.39
N GLU A 82 4.93 6.12 -24.54
CA GLU A 82 4.29 6.35 -25.84
C GLU A 82 2.93 5.62 -25.96
N GLU A 83 2.82 4.45 -25.34
CA GLU A 83 1.64 3.58 -25.39
C GLU A 83 0.65 3.85 -24.25
N GLY A 84 0.96 4.74 -23.30
CA GLY A 84 0.09 5.02 -22.16
C GLY A 84 0.84 5.40 -20.88
N ARG A 85 0.17 5.19 -19.75
CA ARG A 85 0.71 5.48 -18.42
C ARG A 85 0.89 4.21 -17.61
N GLN A 86 1.95 4.17 -16.79
CA GLN A 86 2.15 3.10 -15.83
C GLN A 86 0.95 3.01 -14.89
N ALA A 87 0.33 1.84 -14.82
CA ALA A 87 -0.80 1.60 -13.93
C ALA A 87 -0.34 1.43 -12.48
N VAL A 88 -1.10 2.00 -11.55
CA VAL A 88 -0.99 1.75 -10.11
C VAL A 88 -2.35 1.31 -9.59
N PHE A 89 -2.42 0.11 -9.06
CA PHE A 89 -3.60 -0.38 -8.37
C PHE A 89 -3.65 0.21 -6.96
N TYR A 90 -4.85 0.54 -6.49
CA TYR A 90 -5.07 0.96 -5.11
C TYR A 90 -6.37 0.41 -4.54
N ALA A 91 -6.41 0.29 -3.22
CA ALA A 91 -7.59 -0.17 -2.48
C ALA A 91 -7.68 0.55 -1.13
N GLY A 92 -8.90 0.76 -0.64
CA GLY A 92 -9.13 1.41 0.64
C GLY A 92 -10.61 1.44 0.99
N ASP A 93 -10.92 1.58 2.27
CA ASP A 93 -12.31 1.59 2.75
C ASP A 93 -12.89 3.01 2.87
N ASP A 94 -12.03 4.03 3.01
CA ASP A 94 -12.43 5.44 3.11
C ASP A 94 -12.44 6.08 1.73
N ALA A 95 -13.61 6.51 1.26
CA ALA A 95 -13.80 7.06 -0.09
C ALA A 95 -13.00 8.36 -0.31
N ASP A 96 -12.94 9.24 0.69
CA ASP A 96 -12.22 10.51 0.57
C ASP A 96 -10.71 10.30 0.54
N ALA A 97 -10.20 9.37 1.35
CA ALA A 97 -8.78 8.97 1.32
C ALA A 97 -8.40 8.36 -0.03
N LYS A 98 -9.25 7.49 -0.59
CA LYS A 98 -9.04 6.91 -1.92
C LYS A 98 -9.02 8.00 -3.00
N ALA A 99 -9.96 8.92 -2.97
CA ALA A 99 -10.01 10.02 -3.93
C ALA A 99 -8.75 10.90 -3.86
N ALA A 100 -8.27 11.21 -2.65
CA ALA A 100 -7.04 11.98 -2.46
C ALA A 100 -5.80 11.24 -3.02
N VAL A 101 -5.69 9.94 -2.79
CA VAL A 101 -4.58 9.13 -3.31
C VAL A 101 -4.68 9.00 -4.82
N ALA A 102 -5.88 8.79 -5.39
CA ALA A 102 -6.07 8.73 -6.84
C ALA A 102 -5.67 10.05 -7.53
N ALA A 103 -6.03 11.19 -6.95
CA ALA A 103 -5.62 12.50 -7.44
C ALA A 103 -4.10 12.68 -7.43
N LEU A 104 -3.44 12.24 -6.35
CA LEU A 104 -1.98 12.28 -6.24
C LEU A 104 -1.31 11.39 -7.29
N LEU A 105 -1.82 10.18 -7.51
CA LEU A 105 -1.32 9.28 -8.55
C LEU A 105 -1.43 9.88 -9.94
N ASP A 106 -2.57 10.52 -10.24
CA ASP A 106 -2.79 11.20 -11.53
C ASP A 106 -1.86 12.41 -11.72
N GLU A 107 -1.65 13.20 -10.67
CA GLU A 107 -0.69 14.32 -10.66
C GLU A 107 0.73 13.84 -10.97
N PHE A 108 1.15 12.71 -10.41
CA PHE A 108 2.43 12.08 -10.70
C PHE A 108 2.50 11.45 -12.10
N GLY A 109 1.37 11.34 -12.80
CA GLY A 109 1.27 10.81 -14.15
C GLY A 109 0.98 9.33 -14.25
N PHE A 110 0.70 8.65 -13.14
CA PHE A 110 0.26 7.25 -13.15
C PHE A 110 -1.20 7.12 -13.62
N ALA A 111 -1.56 5.94 -14.09
CA ALA A 111 -2.95 5.55 -14.28
C ALA A 111 -3.44 4.85 -13.00
N ALA A 112 -4.29 5.52 -12.23
CA ALA A 112 -4.82 4.99 -10.99
C ALA A 112 -6.00 4.03 -11.26
N LEU A 113 -5.93 2.80 -10.73
CA LEU A 113 -6.96 1.77 -10.88
C LEU A 113 -7.47 1.32 -9.52
N ASP A 114 -8.75 1.63 -9.25
CA ASP A 114 -9.43 1.29 -8.01
C ASP A 114 -9.83 -0.19 -7.97
N LEU A 115 -9.36 -0.92 -6.97
CA LEU A 115 -9.71 -2.32 -6.74
C LEU A 115 -10.75 -2.53 -5.63
N GLY A 116 -11.35 -1.45 -5.10
CA GLY A 116 -12.37 -1.53 -4.05
C GLY A 116 -11.83 -1.35 -2.64
N GLY A 117 -12.41 -2.08 -1.70
CA GLY A 117 -12.02 -2.04 -0.27
C GLY A 117 -10.69 -2.74 0.03
N LEU A 118 -10.21 -2.57 1.26
CA LEU A 118 -8.98 -3.24 1.72
C LEU A 118 -9.10 -4.77 1.68
N ARG A 119 -10.31 -5.30 1.89
CA ARG A 119 -10.55 -6.74 1.87
C ARG A 119 -10.54 -7.30 0.46
N GLU A 120 -11.37 -6.79 -0.42
CA GLU A 120 -11.49 -7.29 -1.79
C GLU A 120 -10.27 -6.92 -2.62
N GLY A 121 -9.92 -5.64 -2.64
CA GLY A 121 -8.80 -5.12 -3.41
C GLY A 121 -7.45 -5.60 -2.86
N GLY A 122 -7.30 -5.65 -1.54
CA GLY A 122 -6.08 -6.12 -0.90
C GLY A 122 -5.74 -7.59 -1.18
N ARG A 123 -6.74 -8.41 -1.52
CA ARG A 123 -6.51 -9.80 -1.94
C ARG A 123 -6.01 -9.94 -3.38
N LEU A 124 -6.22 -8.91 -4.19
CA LEU A 124 -5.79 -8.86 -5.59
C LEU A 124 -4.38 -8.28 -5.77
N MET A 125 -3.79 -7.78 -4.68
CA MET A 125 -2.48 -7.10 -4.67
C MET A 125 -1.40 -7.87 -3.86
#